data_6a4ec97b20a18432578b07115e986199
#
_entry.id   6a4ec97b20a18432578b07115e986199
#
_cell.length_a   1.000
_cell.length_b   1.000
_cell.length_c   1.000
_cell.angle_alpha   90.00
_cell.angle_beta   90.00
_cell.angle_gamma   90.00
#
_symmetry.space_group_name_H-M   'P 1'
#
loop_
_entity.id
_entity.type
_entity.pdbx_description
1 polymer ?
#
loop_
_entity_poly.entity_id
_entity_poly.type
_entity_poly.pdbx_seq_one_letter_code
_entity_poly.pdbx_strand_id
1 'polypeptide(L)'
;SGLPRYFAQVFKVARNLQRGQLEFHLADGRVFRATGRAPGPLATLTIHDPDVFARLLREGDLGFAEAYMEGGWSTPDLQGFMDLMVGGNEGVYYAFPAMRLARALERVRHLVRANSRKGARRNIAYHYDLGNRFYELWLDRTMTYSSALFRTGTESLEVAQKAKYASIIERIGARPGQHLLEIGCGWGGFAEYAAGQRGLR
;
A
#
# COMPACT_ATOMS: atom_id res chain seq x y z
N SER A 1 32.08 -18.84 4.37
CA SER A 1 31.35 -18.23 3.27
C SER A 1 31.16 -16.75 3.54
N GLY A 2 31.21 -15.90 2.50
CA GLY A 2 31.00 -14.46 2.63
C GLY A 2 29.56 -14.11 2.99
N LEU A 3 29.30 -12.84 3.33
CA LEU A 3 27.93 -12.34 3.45
C LEU A 3 27.24 -12.31 2.07
N PRO A 4 25.90 -12.43 2.02
CA PRO A 4 25.14 -12.20 0.79
C PRO A 4 25.50 -10.86 0.14
N ARG A 5 25.49 -10.82 -1.18
CA ARG A 5 25.77 -9.59 -1.92
C ARG A 5 24.84 -8.46 -1.46
N TYR A 6 25.40 -7.30 -1.16
CA TYR A 6 24.70 -6.10 -0.67
C TYR A 6 24.06 -6.20 0.74
N PHE A 7 24.14 -7.35 1.43
CA PHE A 7 23.61 -7.45 2.79
C PHE A 7 24.23 -6.40 3.72
N ALA A 8 25.55 -6.19 3.66
CA ALA A 8 26.22 -5.23 4.53
C ALA A 8 25.68 -3.80 4.35
N GLN A 9 25.33 -3.41 3.12
CA GLN A 9 24.73 -2.10 2.81
C GLN A 9 23.32 -1.99 3.39
N VAL A 10 22.50 -3.03 3.19
CA VAL A 10 21.12 -3.07 3.75
C VAL A 10 21.17 -3.06 5.27
N PHE A 11 22.01 -3.87 5.88
CA PHE A 11 22.16 -3.92 7.33
C PHE A 11 22.68 -2.60 7.92
N LYS A 12 23.60 -1.92 7.24
CA LYS A 12 24.07 -0.58 7.63
C LYS A 12 22.92 0.42 7.69
N VAL A 13 21.98 0.34 6.76
CA VAL A 13 20.79 1.20 6.76
C VAL A 13 19.80 0.78 7.86
N ALA A 14 19.57 -0.53 8.04
CA ALA A 14 18.72 -1.05 9.12
C ALA A 14 19.19 -0.61 10.52
N ARG A 15 20.50 -0.44 10.71
CA ARG A 15 21.06 0.09 11.98
C ARG A 15 20.64 1.53 12.29
N ASN A 16 20.03 2.26 11.37
CA ASN A 16 19.48 3.60 11.61
C ASN A 16 18.01 3.59 12.05
N LEU A 17 17.44 2.43 12.40
CA LEU A 17 16.10 2.34 12.98
C LEU A 17 15.94 3.35 14.13
N GLN A 18 14.82 4.04 14.15
CA GLN A 18 14.49 4.97 15.23
C GLN A 18 13.83 4.24 16.39
N ARG A 19 13.03 3.21 16.10
CA ARG A 19 12.36 2.39 17.13
C ARG A 19 12.27 0.93 16.70
N GLY A 20 12.12 0.04 17.68
CA GLY A 20 11.92 -1.39 17.46
C GLY A 20 13.22 -2.13 17.11
N GLN A 21 13.07 -3.34 16.62
CA GLN A 21 14.18 -4.23 16.27
C GLN A 21 13.88 -4.99 14.99
N LEU A 22 14.91 -5.21 14.18
CA LEU A 22 14.84 -6.00 12.96
C LEU A 22 15.92 -7.07 12.99
N GLU A 23 15.51 -8.33 12.90
CA GLU A 23 16.41 -9.48 12.79
C GLU A 23 16.43 -10.01 11.37
N PHE A 24 17.62 -10.32 10.89
CA PHE A 24 17.86 -11.03 9.63
C PHE A 24 18.42 -12.40 9.93
N HIS A 25 17.68 -13.44 9.62
CA HIS A 25 18.10 -14.83 9.69
C HIS A 25 18.56 -15.27 8.30
N LEU A 26 19.86 -15.44 8.11
CA LEU A 26 20.41 -15.85 6.83
C LEU A 26 20.34 -17.36 6.65
N ALA A 27 20.34 -17.83 5.40
CA ALA A 27 20.27 -19.26 5.06
C ALA A 27 21.41 -20.11 5.64
N ASP A 28 22.54 -19.49 5.99
CA ASP A 28 23.69 -20.17 6.61
C ASP A 28 23.61 -20.22 8.15
N GLY A 29 22.48 -19.82 8.73
CA GLY A 29 22.21 -19.84 10.17
C GLY A 29 22.69 -18.60 10.95
N ARG A 30 23.39 -17.67 10.30
CA ARG A 30 23.78 -16.41 10.96
C ARG A 30 22.57 -15.50 11.19
N VAL A 31 22.55 -14.87 12.35
CA VAL A 31 21.51 -13.91 12.74
C VAL A 31 22.16 -12.54 12.96
N PHE A 32 21.56 -11.53 12.37
CA PHE A 32 21.98 -10.14 12.54
C PHE A 32 20.81 -9.31 13.05
N ARG A 33 21.01 -8.57 14.14
CA ARG A 33 19.97 -7.73 14.76
C ARG A 33 20.33 -6.25 14.65
N ALA A 34 19.41 -5.48 14.10
CA ALA A 34 19.42 -4.03 14.13
C ALA A 34 18.44 -3.55 15.21
N THR A 35 18.91 -2.73 16.15
CA THR A 35 18.10 -2.21 17.26
C THR A 35 17.96 -0.70 17.11
N GLY A 36 16.72 -0.22 17.18
CA GLY A 36 16.37 1.20 17.15
C GLY A 36 16.71 1.92 18.44
N ARG A 37 16.62 3.23 18.40
CA ARG A 37 16.93 4.11 19.55
C ARG A 37 15.86 4.08 20.64
N ALA A 38 14.63 3.73 20.28
CA ALA A 38 13.48 3.64 21.17
C ALA A 38 12.84 2.23 21.12
N PRO A 39 12.15 1.81 22.19
CA PRO A 39 11.37 0.58 22.20
C PRO A 39 10.32 0.55 21.09
N GLY A 40 10.03 -0.63 20.53
CA GLY A 40 9.04 -0.83 19.49
C GLY A 40 8.93 -2.30 19.09
N PRO A 41 8.21 -2.60 17.99
CA PRO A 41 8.04 -3.96 17.51
C PRO A 41 9.37 -4.67 17.22
N LEU A 42 9.37 -5.99 17.39
CA LEU A 42 10.42 -6.87 16.89
C LEU A 42 9.89 -7.53 15.61
N ALA A 43 10.60 -7.37 14.50
CA ALA A 43 10.33 -8.10 13.27
C ALA A 43 11.51 -9.02 12.93
N THR A 44 11.19 -10.21 12.41
CA THR A 44 12.17 -11.21 11.96
C THR A 44 11.99 -11.47 10.47
N LEU A 45 13.08 -11.37 9.71
CA LEU A 45 13.14 -11.73 8.30
C LEU A 45 14.01 -12.96 8.13
N THR A 46 13.43 -14.05 7.65
CA THR A 46 14.19 -15.24 7.23
C THR A 46 14.48 -15.15 5.74
N ILE A 47 15.75 -15.12 5.39
CA ILE A 47 16.22 -14.94 4.01
C ILE A 47 16.49 -16.32 3.42
N HIS A 48 15.73 -16.68 2.39
CA HIS A 48 15.86 -17.94 1.66
C HIS A 48 16.70 -17.77 0.39
N ASP A 49 16.53 -16.63 -0.31
CA ASP A 49 17.32 -16.26 -1.48
C ASP A 49 18.24 -15.08 -1.16
N PRO A 50 19.57 -15.23 -1.28
CA PRO A 50 20.52 -14.14 -1.04
C PRO A 50 20.39 -12.96 -2.01
N ASP A 51 19.73 -13.12 -3.18
CA ASP A 51 19.51 -12.04 -4.16
C ASP A 51 18.45 -11.03 -3.71
N VAL A 52 17.66 -11.31 -2.67
CA VAL A 52 16.68 -10.39 -2.06
C VAL A 52 17.27 -9.00 -1.80
N PHE A 53 18.53 -8.96 -1.30
CA PHE A 53 19.20 -7.68 -1.02
C PHE A 53 19.57 -6.90 -2.29
N ALA A 54 19.93 -7.60 -3.36
CA ALA A 54 20.18 -6.98 -4.66
C ALA A 54 18.89 -6.45 -5.28
N ARG A 55 17.79 -7.21 -5.19
CA ARG A 55 16.45 -6.78 -5.64
C ARG A 55 15.99 -5.56 -4.89
N LEU A 56 16.11 -5.55 -3.55
CA LEU A 56 15.77 -4.37 -2.72
C LEU A 56 16.54 -3.11 -3.16
N LEU A 57 17.81 -3.22 -3.49
CA LEU A 57 18.61 -2.06 -3.92
C LEU A 57 18.33 -1.64 -5.36
N ARG A 58 18.00 -2.55 -6.26
CA ARG A 58 17.76 -2.31 -7.67
C ARG A 58 16.33 -1.85 -7.96
N GLU A 59 15.36 -2.47 -7.32
CA GLU A 59 13.92 -2.38 -7.61
C GLU A 59 13.13 -1.74 -6.46
N GLY A 60 13.79 -1.49 -5.31
CA GLY A 60 13.17 -0.87 -4.14
C GLY A 60 12.19 -1.79 -3.42
N ASP A 61 11.15 -1.17 -2.83
CA ASP A 61 10.08 -1.84 -2.11
C ASP A 61 9.30 -2.83 -2.99
N LEU A 62 9.10 -2.50 -4.26
CA LEU A 62 8.43 -3.40 -5.21
C LEU A 62 9.19 -4.72 -5.36
N GLY A 63 10.49 -4.66 -5.65
CA GLY A 63 11.32 -5.86 -5.78
C GLY A 63 11.44 -6.66 -4.48
N PHE A 64 11.39 -5.97 -3.33
CA PHE A 64 11.37 -6.63 -2.03
C PHE A 64 10.03 -7.34 -1.75
N ALA A 65 8.90 -6.73 -2.13
CA ALA A 65 7.58 -7.33 -2.01
C ALA A 65 7.40 -8.52 -2.97
N GLU A 66 7.86 -8.39 -4.22
CA GLU A 66 7.85 -9.50 -5.18
C GLU A 66 8.70 -10.67 -4.68
N ALA A 67 9.88 -10.41 -4.11
CA ALA A 67 10.70 -11.44 -3.51
C ALA A 67 10.00 -12.18 -2.36
N TYR A 68 9.16 -11.48 -1.57
CA TYR A 68 8.32 -12.12 -0.55
C TYR A 68 7.28 -13.05 -1.19
N MET A 69 6.55 -12.59 -2.19
CA MET A 69 5.54 -13.40 -2.90
C MET A 69 6.15 -14.63 -3.59
N GLU A 70 7.39 -14.54 -4.05
CA GLU A 70 8.15 -15.64 -4.67
C GLU A 70 8.83 -16.55 -3.64
N GLY A 71 8.72 -16.24 -2.34
CA GLY A 71 9.33 -17.05 -1.28
C GLY A 71 10.83 -16.80 -1.06
N GLY A 72 11.39 -15.72 -1.60
CA GLY A 72 12.79 -15.34 -1.41
C GLY A 72 13.12 -14.92 0.03
N TRP A 73 12.13 -14.47 0.77
CA TRP A 73 12.18 -14.24 2.21
C TRP A 73 10.82 -14.47 2.87
N SER A 74 10.81 -14.67 4.18
CA SER A 74 9.59 -14.85 4.96
C SER A 74 9.69 -14.16 6.32
N THR A 75 8.54 -13.98 6.96
CA THR A 75 8.42 -13.48 8.33
C THR A 75 7.30 -14.22 9.05
N PRO A 76 7.41 -14.51 10.34
CA PRO A 76 6.32 -15.10 11.13
C PRO A 76 5.18 -14.11 11.38
N ASP A 77 5.45 -12.80 11.30
CA ASP A 77 4.49 -11.72 11.55
C ASP A 77 4.69 -10.59 10.52
N LEU A 78 3.95 -10.69 9.42
CA LEU A 78 3.99 -9.67 8.36
C LEU A 78 3.44 -8.33 8.85
N GLN A 79 2.38 -8.36 9.67
CA GLN A 79 1.79 -7.14 10.22
C GLN A 79 2.79 -6.42 11.13
N GLY A 80 3.43 -7.14 12.04
CA GLY A 80 4.47 -6.57 12.92
C GLY A 80 5.67 -6.02 12.14
N PHE A 81 6.05 -6.65 11.03
CA PHE A 81 7.07 -6.11 10.12
C PHE A 81 6.62 -4.78 9.50
N MET A 82 5.38 -4.71 8.98
CA MET A 82 4.83 -3.49 8.39
C MET A 82 4.71 -2.38 9.45
N ASP A 83 4.25 -2.69 10.65
CA ASP A 83 4.16 -1.74 11.78
C ASP A 83 5.55 -1.20 12.19
N LEU A 84 6.59 -2.06 12.12
CA LEU A 84 7.96 -1.62 12.33
C LEU A 84 8.40 -0.62 11.26
N MET A 85 8.09 -0.89 10.00
CA MET A 85 8.53 -0.05 8.86
C MET A 85 7.80 1.29 8.81
N VAL A 86 6.48 1.31 9.10
CA VAL A 86 5.64 2.53 9.05
C VAL A 86 5.72 3.33 10.36
N GLY A 87 5.96 2.70 11.49
CA GLY A 87 5.89 3.31 12.82
C GLY A 87 7.05 4.24 13.21
N GLY A 88 7.40 5.23 12.38
CA GLY A 88 8.46 6.21 12.63
C GLY A 88 9.84 5.82 12.07
N ASN A 89 9.88 4.76 11.25
CA ASN A 89 11.09 4.30 10.56
C ASN A 89 11.10 4.62 9.06
N GLU A 90 10.12 5.36 8.54
CA GLU A 90 10.00 5.68 7.11
C GLU A 90 11.28 6.35 6.56
N GLY A 91 11.95 7.16 7.38
CA GLY A 91 13.20 7.82 7.02
C GLY A 91 14.37 6.86 6.76
N VAL A 92 14.34 5.68 7.37
CA VAL A 92 15.38 4.65 7.21
C VAL A 92 15.40 4.11 5.79
N TYR A 93 14.22 3.84 5.25
CA TYR A 93 14.04 3.36 3.88
C TYR A 93 14.58 4.37 2.85
N TYR A 94 14.37 5.67 3.09
CA TYR A 94 14.82 6.74 2.19
C TYR A 94 16.31 7.08 2.31
N ALA A 95 17.01 6.50 3.28
CA ALA A 95 18.45 6.74 3.48
C ALA A 95 19.36 5.97 2.49
N PHE A 96 18.80 5.07 1.66
CA PHE A 96 19.59 4.37 0.65
C PHE A 96 20.07 5.31 -0.44
N PRO A 97 21.40 5.47 -0.68
CA PRO A 97 21.92 6.34 -1.74
C PRO A 97 21.42 5.97 -3.14
N ALA A 98 21.25 4.66 -3.41
CA ALA A 98 20.70 4.14 -4.66
C ALA A 98 19.23 4.60 -4.89
N MET A 99 18.44 4.77 -3.83
CA MET A 99 17.07 5.28 -3.91
C MET A 99 17.02 6.77 -4.34
N ARG A 100 18.03 7.55 -4.00
CA ARG A 100 18.14 8.95 -4.46
C ARG A 100 18.36 9.02 -5.97
N LEU A 101 19.19 8.13 -6.52
CA LEU A 101 19.42 8.05 -7.96
C LEU A 101 18.21 7.47 -8.69
N ALA A 102 17.58 6.42 -8.16
CA ALA A 102 16.35 5.85 -8.72
C ALA A 102 15.22 6.89 -8.77
N ARG A 103 15.05 7.70 -7.71
CA ARG A 103 14.07 8.81 -7.69
C ARG A 103 14.37 9.89 -8.69
N ALA A 104 15.67 10.23 -8.91
CA ALA A 104 16.04 11.20 -9.94
C ALA A 104 15.67 10.67 -11.34
N LEU A 105 15.95 9.38 -11.61
CA LEU A 105 15.57 8.71 -12.85
C LEU A 105 14.06 8.59 -13.01
N GLU A 106 13.33 8.28 -11.95
CA GLU A 106 11.86 8.25 -11.98
C GLU A 106 11.26 9.65 -12.22
N ARG A 107 11.80 10.69 -11.61
CA ARG A 107 11.38 12.08 -11.92
C ARG A 107 11.57 12.40 -13.41
N VAL A 108 12.70 12.02 -14.00
CA VAL A 108 12.94 12.21 -15.43
C VAL A 108 11.97 11.37 -16.26
N ARG A 109 11.71 10.10 -15.89
CA ARG A 109 10.69 9.26 -16.55
C ARG A 109 9.27 9.83 -16.41
N HIS A 110 8.92 10.41 -15.25
CA HIS A 110 7.63 11.08 -15.06
C HIS A 110 7.49 12.34 -15.94
N LEU A 111 8.56 13.12 -16.09
CA LEU A 111 8.56 14.30 -16.97
C LEU A 111 8.39 13.90 -18.46
N VAL A 112 8.91 12.73 -18.86
CA VAL A 112 8.79 12.21 -20.22
C VAL A 112 7.47 11.43 -20.43
N ARG A 113 6.84 10.91 -19.37
CA ARG A 113 5.50 10.32 -19.44
C ARG A 113 4.44 11.41 -19.38
N ALA A 114 4.22 12.08 -20.50
CA ALA A 114 3.08 12.97 -20.64
C ALA A 114 1.78 12.23 -20.32
N ASN A 115 0.92 12.82 -19.44
CA ASN A 115 -0.43 12.35 -19.17
C ASN A 115 -1.30 12.52 -20.44
N SER A 116 -1.05 11.70 -21.45
CA SER A 116 -1.92 11.64 -22.62
C SER A 116 -3.21 10.88 -22.26
N ARG A 117 -4.34 11.21 -22.90
CA ARG A 117 -5.61 10.49 -22.72
C ARG A 117 -5.47 8.97 -22.90
N LYS A 118 -4.58 8.50 -23.79
CA LYS A 118 -4.25 7.08 -23.98
C LYS A 118 -3.43 6.50 -22.81
N GLY A 119 -2.51 7.28 -22.23
CA GLY A 119 -1.73 6.88 -21.06
C GLY A 119 -2.59 6.79 -19.81
N ALA A 120 -3.47 7.76 -19.58
CA ALA A 120 -4.41 7.76 -18.44
C ALA A 120 -5.36 6.56 -18.51
N ARG A 121 -5.92 6.24 -19.69
CA ARG A 121 -6.79 5.07 -19.88
C ARG A 121 -6.07 3.74 -19.56
N ARG A 122 -4.80 3.60 -19.97
CA ARG A 122 -3.99 2.42 -19.70
C ARG A 122 -3.63 2.32 -18.20
N ASN A 123 -3.29 3.43 -17.56
CA ASN A 123 -2.98 3.46 -16.13
C ASN A 123 -4.21 3.17 -15.27
N ILE A 124 -5.40 3.66 -15.66
CA ILE A 124 -6.66 3.34 -14.98
C ILE A 124 -7.00 1.86 -15.17
N ALA A 125 -6.90 1.33 -16.40
CA ALA A 125 -7.10 -0.10 -16.65
C ALA A 125 -6.17 -0.96 -15.77
N TYR A 126 -4.89 -0.62 -15.67
CA TYR A 126 -3.93 -1.34 -14.87
C TYR A 126 -4.27 -1.34 -13.36
N HIS A 127 -4.79 -0.22 -12.82
CA HIS A 127 -5.23 -0.14 -11.42
C HIS A 127 -6.46 -1.02 -11.11
N TYR A 128 -7.35 -1.22 -12.10
CA TYR A 128 -8.59 -2.02 -11.93
C TYR A 128 -8.48 -3.43 -12.52
N ASP A 129 -7.33 -3.79 -13.10
CA ASP A 129 -7.11 -5.06 -13.81
C ASP A 129 -6.97 -6.28 -12.87
N LEU A 130 -6.95 -6.04 -11.55
CA LEU A 130 -7.04 -7.08 -10.52
C LEU A 130 -8.39 -7.83 -10.55
N GLY A 131 -9.39 -7.26 -11.25
CA GLY A 131 -10.73 -7.83 -11.43
C GLY A 131 -11.64 -7.73 -10.21
N ASN A 132 -12.95 -7.80 -10.45
CA ASN A 132 -13.96 -7.63 -9.39
C ASN A 132 -13.78 -8.64 -8.24
N ARG A 133 -13.41 -9.89 -8.55
CA ARG A 133 -13.20 -10.95 -7.54
C ARG A 133 -12.15 -10.58 -6.48
N PHE A 134 -11.14 -9.81 -6.85
CA PHE A 134 -10.16 -9.31 -5.89
C PHE A 134 -10.78 -8.27 -4.96
N TYR A 135 -11.53 -7.32 -5.51
CA TYR A 135 -12.14 -6.25 -4.73
C TYR A 135 -13.28 -6.76 -3.83
N GLU A 136 -14.02 -7.77 -4.25
CA GLU A 136 -15.06 -8.47 -3.46
C GLU A 136 -14.53 -9.11 -2.19
N LEU A 137 -13.21 -9.39 -2.08
CA LEU A 137 -12.61 -9.97 -0.88
C LEU A 137 -12.59 -9.02 0.31
N TRP A 138 -12.63 -7.72 0.09
CA TRP A 138 -12.44 -6.72 1.14
C TRP A 138 -13.34 -5.48 1.03
N LEU A 139 -13.99 -5.25 -0.10
CA LEU A 139 -15.05 -4.25 -0.20
C LEU A 139 -16.39 -4.83 0.28
N ASP A 140 -17.28 -3.93 0.69
CA ASP A 140 -18.66 -4.28 0.99
C ASP A 140 -19.50 -4.49 -0.29
N ARG A 141 -20.76 -4.87 -0.13
CA ARG A 141 -21.67 -5.16 -1.26
C ARG A 141 -21.89 -3.96 -2.20
N THR A 142 -21.67 -2.74 -1.75
CA THR A 142 -21.77 -1.55 -2.61
C THR A 142 -20.56 -1.38 -3.52
N MET A 143 -19.53 -2.21 -3.35
CA MET A 143 -18.28 -2.15 -4.11
C MET A 143 -17.64 -0.75 -4.08
N THR A 144 -17.76 -0.05 -2.96
CA THR A 144 -17.28 1.33 -2.86
C THR A 144 -15.82 1.41 -2.46
N TYR A 145 -14.97 1.76 -3.41
CA TYR A 145 -13.53 1.91 -3.22
C TYR A 145 -13.17 3.33 -2.78
N SER A 146 -13.75 3.76 -1.68
CA SER A 146 -13.42 5.02 -1.00
C SER A 146 -13.81 4.93 0.47
N SER A 147 -13.26 5.83 1.31
CA SER A 147 -13.51 5.82 2.76
C SER A 147 -15.01 5.88 3.08
N ALA A 148 -15.41 5.17 4.13
CA ALA A 148 -16.76 5.17 4.66
C ALA A 148 -16.93 6.21 5.78
N LEU A 149 -18.18 6.55 6.15
CA LEU A 149 -18.50 7.43 7.26
C LEU A 149 -19.04 6.61 8.43
N PHE A 150 -18.16 6.21 9.34
CA PHE A 150 -18.53 5.58 10.59
C PHE A 150 -19.01 6.65 11.58
N ARG A 151 -20.22 6.54 12.09
CA ARG A 151 -20.80 7.47 13.06
C ARG A 151 -20.54 7.05 14.50
N THR A 152 -20.53 5.75 14.77
CA THR A 152 -20.30 5.16 16.09
C THR A 152 -18.98 4.37 16.16
N GLY A 153 -18.41 4.01 15.02
CA GLY A 153 -17.18 3.21 14.91
C GLY A 153 -17.42 1.70 15.02
N THR A 154 -18.67 1.26 15.19
CA THR A 154 -19.04 -0.16 15.35
C THR A 154 -19.92 -0.69 14.23
N GLU A 155 -20.33 0.17 13.30
CA GLU A 155 -21.18 -0.19 12.16
C GLU A 155 -20.42 -1.11 11.19
N SER A 156 -21.18 -1.90 10.44
CA SER A 156 -20.63 -2.61 9.27
C SER A 156 -20.18 -1.60 8.20
N LEU A 157 -19.22 -2.02 7.38
CA LEU A 157 -18.70 -1.19 6.27
C LEU A 157 -19.85 -0.74 5.34
N GLU A 158 -20.81 -1.62 5.01
CA GLU A 158 -21.95 -1.29 4.16
C GLU A 158 -22.83 -0.17 4.77
N VAL A 159 -23.09 -0.23 6.08
CA VAL A 159 -23.85 0.83 6.78
C VAL A 159 -23.09 2.15 6.76
N ALA A 160 -21.79 2.11 7.00
CA ALA A 160 -20.94 3.31 6.98
C ALA A 160 -20.82 3.90 5.56
N GLN A 161 -20.77 3.09 4.50
CA GLN A 161 -20.81 3.56 3.11
C GLN A 161 -22.15 4.24 2.78
N LYS A 162 -23.28 3.65 3.16
CA LYS A 162 -24.61 4.26 3.00
C LYS A 162 -24.76 5.56 3.80
N ALA A 163 -24.18 5.65 5.00
CA ALA A 163 -24.13 6.88 5.77
C ALA A 163 -23.35 7.99 5.07
N LYS A 164 -22.24 7.66 4.42
CA LYS A 164 -21.51 8.59 3.56
C LYS A 164 -22.38 9.09 2.39
N TYR A 165 -23.06 8.21 1.69
CA TYR A 165 -23.94 8.58 0.57
C TYR A 165 -25.05 9.52 1.01
N ALA A 166 -25.72 9.20 2.12
CA ALA A 166 -26.73 10.08 2.70
C ALA A 166 -26.16 11.46 3.02
N SER A 167 -25.01 11.52 3.68
CA SER A 167 -24.34 12.78 4.02
C SER A 167 -23.98 13.62 2.79
N ILE A 168 -23.55 13.00 1.69
CA ILE A 168 -23.27 13.72 0.45
C ILE A 168 -24.56 14.35 -0.10
N ILE A 169 -25.64 13.57 -0.22
CA ILE A 169 -26.93 14.02 -0.75
C ILE A 169 -27.50 15.18 0.11
N GLU A 170 -27.43 15.05 1.43
CA GLU A 170 -27.85 16.09 2.38
C GLU A 170 -27.04 17.38 2.22
N ARG A 171 -25.72 17.29 2.11
CA ARG A 171 -24.82 18.45 1.97
C ARG A 171 -25.03 19.23 0.67
N ILE A 172 -25.32 18.54 -0.44
CA ILE A 172 -25.62 19.20 -1.72
C ILE A 172 -27.07 19.64 -1.82
N GLY A 173 -27.92 19.30 -0.85
CA GLY A 173 -29.34 19.67 -0.82
C GLY A 173 -30.16 19.05 -1.96
N ALA A 174 -29.72 17.89 -2.48
CA ALA A 174 -30.40 17.24 -3.60
C ALA A 174 -31.78 16.68 -3.20
N ARG A 175 -32.77 16.85 -4.08
CA ARG A 175 -34.16 16.45 -3.86
C ARG A 175 -34.63 15.43 -4.88
N PRO A 176 -35.57 14.55 -4.53
CA PRO A 176 -36.13 13.58 -5.47
C PRO A 176 -36.52 14.20 -6.82
N GLY A 177 -36.24 13.52 -7.91
CA GLY A 177 -36.49 13.96 -9.27
C GLY A 177 -35.43 14.85 -9.91
N GLN A 178 -34.49 15.39 -9.11
CA GLN A 178 -33.39 16.18 -9.65
C GLN A 178 -32.32 15.28 -10.34
N HIS A 179 -31.66 15.85 -11.32
CA HIS A 179 -30.52 15.22 -11.99
C HIS A 179 -29.24 15.46 -11.20
N LEU A 180 -28.47 14.38 -10.99
CA LEU A 180 -27.19 14.39 -10.30
C LEU A 180 -26.10 13.88 -11.25
N LEU A 181 -25.01 14.63 -11.36
CA LEU A 181 -23.81 14.20 -12.06
C LEU A 181 -22.78 13.68 -11.07
N GLU A 182 -22.39 12.42 -11.20
CA GLU A 182 -21.29 11.82 -10.45
C GLU A 182 -20.05 11.68 -11.36
N ILE A 183 -18.91 12.22 -10.91
CA ILE A 183 -17.63 12.10 -11.57
C ILE A 183 -16.78 11.10 -10.77
N GLY A 184 -16.39 9.96 -11.41
CA GLY A 184 -15.67 8.89 -10.73
C GLY A 184 -16.58 7.91 -10.00
N CYS A 185 -17.59 7.39 -10.69
CA CYS A 185 -18.65 6.53 -10.12
C CYS A 185 -18.17 5.16 -9.61
N GLY A 186 -16.94 4.73 -9.93
CA GLY A 186 -16.45 3.39 -9.59
C GLY A 186 -17.40 2.30 -10.12
N TRP A 187 -17.89 1.42 -9.23
CA TRP A 187 -18.89 0.39 -9.57
C TRP A 187 -20.34 0.89 -9.48
N GLY A 188 -20.56 2.18 -9.26
CA GLY A 188 -21.88 2.78 -9.28
C GLY A 188 -22.66 2.71 -7.95
N GLY A 189 -22.03 2.32 -6.85
CA GLY A 189 -22.73 2.17 -5.56
C GLY A 189 -23.43 3.43 -5.07
N PHE A 190 -22.85 4.62 -5.27
CA PHE A 190 -23.50 5.88 -4.94
C PHE A 190 -24.68 6.18 -5.89
N ALA A 191 -24.49 5.96 -7.20
CA ALA A 191 -25.55 6.15 -8.20
C ALA A 191 -26.76 5.26 -7.91
N GLU A 192 -26.54 3.97 -7.59
CA GLU A 192 -27.59 3.03 -7.20
C GLU A 192 -28.35 3.52 -5.95
N TYR A 193 -27.61 3.96 -4.92
CA TYR A 193 -28.21 4.52 -3.71
C TYR A 193 -29.02 5.79 -4.00
N ALA A 194 -28.47 6.71 -4.78
CA ALA A 194 -29.08 7.99 -5.11
C ALA A 194 -30.38 7.81 -5.91
N ALA A 195 -30.36 6.94 -6.90
CA ALA A 195 -31.55 6.63 -7.71
C ALA A 195 -32.58 5.79 -6.95
N GLY A 196 -32.13 4.68 -6.34
CA GLY A 196 -33.03 3.70 -5.73
C GLY A 196 -33.64 4.14 -4.40
N GLN A 197 -32.85 4.84 -3.56
CA GLN A 197 -33.32 5.19 -2.20
C GLN A 197 -33.67 6.67 -2.04
N ARG A 198 -33.19 7.52 -2.93
CA ARG A 198 -33.43 8.99 -2.83
C ARG A 198 -34.18 9.55 -4.02
N GLY A 199 -34.52 8.73 -5.02
CA GLY A 199 -35.30 9.13 -6.19
C GLY A 199 -34.63 10.18 -7.06
N LEU A 200 -33.29 10.25 -7.06
CA LEU A 200 -32.50 11.13 -7.92
C LEU A 200 -32.37 10.51 -9.33
N ARG A 201 -31.99 11.30 -10.31
CA ARG A 201 -31.82 10.89 -11.70
C ARG A 201 -30.42 11.20 -12.21
#